data_c7e6beb7c4983532672bc50ce45dd23a
#
_entry.id   c7e6beb7c4983532672bc50ce45dd23a
#
_cell.length_a   1.000
_cell.length_b   1.000
_cell.length_c   1.000
_cell.angle_alpha   90.00
_cell.angle_beta   90.00
_cell.angle_gamma   90.00
#
_symmetry.space_group_name_H-M   'P 1'
#
loop_
_entity.id
_entity.type
_entity.pdbx_description
1 polymer ?
#
loop_
_entity_poly.entity_id
_entity_poly.type
_entity_poly.pdbx_seq_one_letter_code
_entity_poly.pdbx_strand_id
1 'polypeptide(L)'
;MVSASPRGDSLQRAVSVAYSPGSTFKVAQAIAMLSEGTLSPTTQYSCARGFTQGGIHIGCHAHTSPRAVVGALGTSCNAFFCKSFMDMIGNAKYRTRAEAIDRWHAYMSSFGLGRCLGTDVGPEATGLMPSADYLKRVHGQWTPQTIMWVGMGQGEVTATPMQLCNLAAVIANRGYYYTPHLCRATPDHPIDLAYRSKHVAMGTPQAYQITIQGMRAAVVSGTCASINRAAYAICGKTGTAENEGEDHSLFIGFAPMDKPRIAVAVVVDNGGFGADMAAPMASLIIERYLTGRLREYSKYQVEHWAGQAVTPYVPPTDTAKAVKAPTAKKHKARHK
;
A
#
# COMPACT_ATOMS: atom_id res chain seq x y z
N MET A 1 -7.58 1.72 -18.22
CA MET A 1 -7.76 0.41 -18.87
C MET A 1 -9.08 -0.17 -18.41
N VAL A 2 -10.01 -0.41 -19.32
CA VAL A 2 -11.26 -1.12 -19.01
C VAL A 2 -10.90 -2.59 -18.93
N SER A 3 -10.98 -3.19 -17.76
CA SER A 3 -10.87 -4.65 -17.63
C SER A 3 -12.17 -5.25 -18.17
N ALA A 4 -12.13 -5.90 -19.31
CA ALA A 4 -13.25 -6.72 -19.78
C ALA A 4 -13.36 -7.92 -18.84
N SER A 5 -14.40 -7.94 -17.99
CA SER A 5 -14.80 -9.16 -17.31
C SER A 5 -15.27 -10.18 -18.35
N PRO A 6 -14.98 -11.48 -18.20
CA PRO A 6 -15.54 -12.52 -19.06
C PRO A 6 -17.08 -12.55 -19.09
N ARG A 7 -17.75 -11.80 -18.23
CA ARG A 7 -19.21 -11.67 -18.13
C ARG A 7 -19.77 -10.37 -18.72
N GLY A 8 -18.99 -9.60 -19.47
CA GLY A 8 -19.47 -8.38 -20.12
C GLY A 8 -19.65 -7.17 -19.20
N ASP A 9 -19.45 -7.29 -17.91
CA ASP A 9 -19.52 -6.17 -16.97
C ASP A 9 -18.20 -5.39 -17.00
N SER A 10 -18.23 -4.14 -17.42
CA SER A 10 -17.09 -3.23 -17.40
C SER A 10 -16.81 -2.74 -15.96
N LEU A 11 -16.43 -3.65 -15.06
CA LEU A 11 -16.06 -3.30 -13.70
C LEU A 11 -14.72 -2.54 -13.71
N GLN A 12 -14.77 -1.27 -13.35
CA GLN A 12 -13.55 -0.46 -13.23
C GLN A 12 -12.82 -0.74 -11.90
N ARG A 13 -12.17 -1.89 -11.79
CA ARG A 13 -11.51 -2.36 -10.56
C ARG A 13 -10.57 -1.34 -9.94
N ALA A 14 -9.98 -0.46 -10.76
CA ALA A 14 -9.08 0.57 -10.26
C ALA A 14 -9.72 1.53 -9.24
N VAL A 15 -11.02 1.78 -9.36
CA VAL A 15 -11.76 2.72 -8.50
C VAL A 15 -12.88 2.06 -7.69
N SER A 16 -13.44 0.94 -8.19
CA SER A 16 -14.67 0.35 -7.63
C SER A 16 -14.42 -0.86 -6.72
N VAL A 17 -13.20 -1.40 -6.67
CA VAL A 17 -12.84 -2.55 -5.81
C VAL A 17 -11.77 -2.15 -4.82
N ALA A 18 -12.01 -2.42 -3.54
CA ALA A 18 -11.05 -2.16 -2.48
C ALA A 18 -10.39 -3.47 -2.01
N TYR A 19 -9.09 -3.44 -1.85
CA TYR A 19 -8.22 -4.53 -1.44
C TYR A 19 -7.52 -4.21 -0.12
N SER A 20 -7.16 -5.21 0.65
CA SER A 20 -6.19 -5.03 1.72
C SER A 20 -4.85 -4.57 1.12
N PRO A 21 -4.31 -3.41 1.49
CA PRO A 21 -3.07 -2.90 0.88
C PRO A 21 -1.81 -3.67 1.31
N GLY A 22 -1.89 -4.47 2.37
CA GLY A 22 -0.77 -5.21 2.91
C GLY A 22 0.44 -4.31 3.16
N SER A 23 1.63 -4.81 2.87
CA SER A 23 2.88 -4.09 3.12
C SER A 23 3.07 -2.79 2.31
N THR A 24 2.26 -2.50 1.28
CA THR A 24 2.30 -1.17 0.62
C THR A 24 1.87 -0.06 1.57
N PHE A 25 1.05 -0.39 2.55
CA PHE A 25 0.54 0.54 3.57
C PHE A 25 1.63 1.05 4.53
N LYS A 26 2.74 0.32 4.69
CA LYS A 26 3.84 0.70 5.59
C LYS A 26 4.45 2.06 5.31
N VAL A 27 4.35 2.56 4.08
CA VAL A 27 4.83 3.92 3.74
C VAL A 27 3.96 5.00 4.38
N ALA A 28 2.63 4.83 4.40
CA ALA A 28 1.71 5.72 5.10
C ALA A 28 1.93 5.68 6.62
N GLN A 29 2.13 4.49 7.16
CA GLN A 29 2.47 4.27 8.57
C GLN A 29 3.76 5.00 8.97
N ALA A 30 4.83 4.87 8.18
CA ALA A 30 6.09 5.53 8.45
C ALA A 30 5.93 7.06 8.51
N ILE A 31 5.20 7.66 7.55
CA ILE A 31 4.95 9.10 7.53
C ILE A 31 4.20 9.53 8.80
N ALA A 32 3.12 8.83 9.15
CA ALA A 32 2.32 9.17 10.33
C ALA A 32 3.15 9.08 11.62
N MET A 33 3.84 7.96 11.86
CA MET A 33 4.61 7.74 13.07
C MET A 33 5.80 8.68 13.23
N LEU A 34 6.54 8.94 12.13
CA LEU A 34 7.64 9.90 12.12
C LEU A 34 7.14 11.33 12.37
N SER A 35 6.03 11.71 11.74
CA SER A 35 5.48 13.07 11.88
C SER A 35 4.90 13.32 13.25
N GLU A 36 4.32 12.28 13.88
CA GLU A 36 3.83 12.35 15.26
C GLU A 36 4.95 12.28 16.31
N GLY A 37 6.18 11.99 15.88
CA GLY A 37 7.31 11.84 16.81
C GLY A 37 7.23 10.59 17.70
N THR A 38 6.32 9.67 17.42
CA THR A 38 6.24 8.38 18.11
C THR A 38 7.28 7.39 17.59
N LEU A 39 7.87 7.68 16.44
CA LEU A 39 8.98 6.97 15.84
C LEU A 39 10.10 7.96 15.50
N SER A 40 11.32 7.72 15.97
CA SER A 40 12.52 8.44 15.54
C SER A 40 13.11 7.78 14.30
N PRO A 41 13.78 8.54 13.40
CA PRO A 41 14.50 7.97 12.25
C PRO A 41 15.55 6.93 12.62
N THR A 42 16.12 7.03 13.83
CA THR A 42 17.17 6.16 14.35
C THR A 42 16.66 5.04 15.26
N THR A 43 15.36 5.04 15.59
CA THR A 43 14.76 3.97 16.40
C THR A 43 14.95 2.62 15.70
N GLN A 44 15.48 1.66 16.41
CA GLN A 44 15.74 0.30 15.91
C GLN A 44 14.91 -0.73 16.68
N TYR A 45 14.34 -1.67 15.93
CA TYR A 45 13.69 -2.83 16.51
C TYR A 45 14.34 -4.11 16.00
N SER A 46 14.54 -5.06 16.92
CA SER A 46 15.01 -6.41 16.60
C SER A 46 13.90 -7.20 15.93
N CYS A 47 14.28 -8.04 14.97
CA CYS A 47 13.43 -8.97 14.27
C CYS A 47 14.03 -10.37 14.32
N ALA A 48 13.39 -11.28 15.03
CA ALA A 48 13.72 -12.69 15.08
C ALA A 48 12.82 -13.46 14.10
N ARG A 49 12.95 -13.19 12.77
CA ARG A 49 12.12 -13.71 11.69
C ARG A 49 10.63 -13.37 11.79
N GLY A 50 10.27 -12.32 12.54
CA GLY A 50 8.88 -11.88 12.68
C GLY A 50 8.61 -11.22 14.01
N PHE A 51 7.32 -11.00 14.24
CA PHE A 51 6.76 -10.46 15.47
C PHE A 51 5.92 -11.53 16.16
N THR A 52 6.13 -11.73 17.44
CA THR A 52 5.32 -12.65 18.25
C THR A 52 4.97 -11.99 19.58
N GLN A 53 3.68 -11.80 19.82
CA GLN A 53 3.16 -11.26 21.08
C GLN A 53 1.69 -11.64 21.26
N GLY A 54 1.29 -12.00 22.48
CA GLY A 54 -0.12 -12.27 22.83
C GLY A 54 -0.78 -13.35 21.98
N GLY A 55 -0.03 -14.40 21.59
CA GLY A 55 -0.53 -15.50 20.74
C GLY A 55 -0.60 -15.16 19.24
N ILE A 56 -0.25 -13.93 18.85
CA ILE A 56 -0.19 -13.52 17.44
C ILE A 56 1.23 -13.69 16.93
N HIS A 57 1.38 -14.30 15.76
CA HIS A 57 2.66 -14.42 15.07
C HIS A 57 2.52 -13.90 13.64
N ILE A 58 3.38 -12.91 13.29
CA ILE A 58 3.48 -12.36 11.93
C ILE A 58 4.93 -12.56 11.46
N GLY A 59 5.12 -13.45 10.49
CA GLY A 59 6.44 -13.79 9.95
C GLY A 59 7.09 -12.65 9.18
N CYS A 60 8.42 -12.66 9.08
CA CYS A 60 9.21 -11.79 8.19
C CYS A 60 10.05 -12.64 7.25
N HIS A 61 10.29 -12.12 6.04
CA HIS A 61 11.36 -12.62 5.19
C HIS A 61 12.72 -12.46 5.90
N ALA A 62 13.68 -13.29 5.53
CA ALA A 62 15.04 -13.20 6.09
C ALA A 62 15.69 -11.85 5.74
N HIS A 63 16.18 -11.15 6.73
CA HIS A 63 16.96 -9.91 6.59
C HIS A 63 17.82 -9.68 7.83
N THR A 64 18.82 -8.80 7.73
CA THR A 64 19.65 -8.40 8.87
C THR A 64 18.84 -7.61 9.90
N SER A 65 19.16 -7.76 11.17
CA SER A 65 18.48 -7.14 12.32
C SER A 65 19.54 -6.67 13.35
N PRO A 66 19.30 -5.58 14.10
CA PRO A 66 18.10 -4.72 14.08
C PRO A 66 18.04 -3.77 12.87
N ARG A 67 16.90 -3.13 12.66
CA ARG A 67 16.69 -2.17 11.57
C ARG A 67 16.08 -0.87 12.07
N ALA A 68 16.50 0.24 11.48
CA ALA A 68 15.79 1.51 11.53
C ALA A 68 14.80 1.63 10.35
N VAL A 69 13.97 2.68 10.35
CA VAL A 69 12.81 2.81 9.44
C VAL A 69 13.16 2.68 7.96
N VAL A 70 14.27 3.26 7.48
CA VAL A 70 14.69 3.17 6.07
C VAL A 70 14.97 1.70 5.69
N GLY A 71 15.75 1.01 6.51
CA GLY A 71 16.04 -0.42 6.29
C GLY A 71 14.81 -1.31 6.47
N ALA A 72 13.92 -0.97 7.42
CA ALA A 72 12.68 -1.70 7.67
C ALA A 72 11.68 -1.57 6.51
N LEU A 73 11.59 -0.38 5.88
CA LEU A 73 10.84 -0.18 4.63
C LEU A 73 11.46 -0.98 3.49
N GLY A 74 12.80 -0.91 3.36
CA GLY A 74 13.55 -1.61 2.32
C GLY A 74 13.34 -3.11 2.33
N THR A 75 13.35 -3.73 3.51
CA THR A 75 13.17 -5.18 3.70
C THR A 75 11.73 -5.58 4.04
N SER A 76 10.82 -4.61 4.10
CA SER A 76 9.42 -4.84 4.48
C SER A 76 9.24 -5.52 5.86
N CYS A 77 10.08 -5.19 6.85
CA CYS A 77 10.12 -5.85 8.15
C CYS A 77 8.79 -5.72 8.92
N ASN A 78 8.07 -6.83 9.08
CA ASN A 78 6.80 -6.84 9.81
C ASN A 78 7.01 -6.56 11.30
N ALA A 79 8.04 -7.13 11.92
CA ALA A 79 8.33 -6.90 13.34
C ALA A 79 8.56 -5.42 13.67
N PHE A 80 9.24 -4.68 12.78
CA PHE A 80 9.44 -3.25 12.94
C PHE A 80 8.10 -2.50 12.96
N PHE A 81 7.25 -2.74 11.95
CA PHE A 81 5.99 -2.01 11.80
C PHE A 81 4.94 -2.42 12.84
N CYS A 82 4.90 -3.68 13.28
CA CYS A 82 4.07 -4.10 14.41
C CYS A 82 4.44 -3.34 15.68
N LYS A 83 5.72 -3.34 16.04
CA LYS A 83 6.20 -2.66 17.27
C LYS A 83 5.98 -1.16 17.21
N SER A 84 6.38 -0.50 16.12
CA SER A 84 6.24 0.95 15.98
C SER A 84 4.76 1.40 15.95
N PHE A 85 3.85 0.60 15.36
CA PHE A 85 2.43 0.90 15.40
C PHE A 85 1.87 0.76 16.83
N MET A 86 2.24 -0.31 17.53
CA MET A 86 1.84 -0.48 18.94
C MET A 86 2.36 0.65 19.82
N ASP A 87 3.61 1.08 19.61
CA ASP A 87 4.20 2.20 20.33
C ASP A 87 3.50 3.52 20.01
N MET A 88 3.01 3.72 18.77
CA MET A 88 2.18 4.88 18.43
C MET A 88 0.85 4.86 19.18
N ILE A 89 0.11 3.75 19.09
CA ILE A 89 -1.23 3.66 19.68
C ILE A 89 -1.20 3.64 21.23
N GLY A 90 -0.11 3.11 21.80
CA GLY A 90 0.13 3.10 23.26
C GLY A 90 0.91 4.29 23.79
N ASN A 91 1.21 5.30 22.95
CA ASN A 91 2.09 6.41 23.34
C ASN A 91 1.44 7.33 24.38
N ALA A 92 2.18 7.65 25.44
CA ALA A 92 1.70 8.50 26.54
C ALA A 92 1.40 9.95 26.15
N LYS A 93 1.82 10.42 24.95
CA LYS A 93 1.43 11.74 24.44
C LYS A 93 -0.07 11.86 24.18
N TYR A 94 -0.76 10.76 23.95
CA TYR A 94 -2.20 10.72 23.75
C TYR A 94 -2.91 10.41 25.08
N ARG A 95 -3.97 11.10 25.38
CA ARG A 95 -4.75 10.86 26.60
C ARG A 95 -5.43 9.50 26.63
N THR A 96 -5.79 9.01 25.45
CA THR A 96 -6.46 7.72 25.26
C THR A 96 -5.97 7.03 23.97
N ARG A 97 -6.14 5.72 23.89
CA ARG A 97 -5.90 4.96 22.64
C ARG A 97 -6.86 5.37 21.52
N ALA A 98 -8.08 5.80 21.87
CA ALA A 98 -9.04 6.34 20.91
C ALA A 98 -8.49 7.60 20.25
N GLU A 99 -7.93 8.54 21.01
CA GLU A 99 -7.25 9.72 20.46
C GLU A 99 -6.09 9.37 19.56
N ALA A 100 -5.27 8.36 19.92
CA ALA A 100 -4.16 7.91 19.11
C ALA A 100 -4.61 7.34 17.75
N ILE A 101 -5.64 6.50 17.74
CA ILE A 101 -6.15 5.89 16.49
C ILE A 101 -6.89 6.93 15.63
N ASP A 102 -7.62 7.88 16.21
CA ASP A 102 -8.27 8.94 15.46
C ASP A 102 -7.24 9.91 14.86
N ARG A 103 -6.12 10.14 15.55
CA ARG A 103 -5.00 10.89 14.99
C ARG A 103 -4.36 10.15 13.82
N TRP A 104 -4.15 8.84 13.96
CA TRP A 104 -3.70 7.98 12.87
C TRP A 104 -4.68 7.99 11.70
N HIS A 105 -5.99 7.83 11.96
CA HIS A 105 -7.05 7.89 10.95
C HIS A 105 -7.02 9.21 10.17
N ALA A 106 -6.78 10.34 10.84
CA ALA A 106 -6.67 11.64 10.19
C ALA A 106 -5.51 11.69 9.17
N TYR A 107 -4.34 11.08 9.49
CA TYR A 107 -3.27 10.93 8.51
C TYR A 107 -3.71 10.13 7.29
N MET A 108 -4.31 8.96 7.51
CA MET A 108 -4.75 8.08 6.41
C MET A 108 -5.76 8.78 5.51
N SER A 109 -6.74 9.47 6.11
CA SER A 109 -7.74 10.26 5.38
C SER A 109 -7.12 11.42 4.60
N SER A 110 -6.09 12.06 5.15
CA SER A 110 -5.38 13.15 4.47
C SER A 110 -4.62 12.70 3.22
N PHE A 111 -4.23 11.43 3.16
CA PHE A 111 -3.61 10.80 1.98
C PHE A 111 -4.65 10.38 0.93
N GLY A 112 -5.94 10.58 1.19
CA GLY A 112 -7.05 10.16 0.33
C GLY A 112 -7.49 8.70 0.53
N LEU A 113 -7.04 8.04 1.60
CA LEU A 113 -7.44 6.68 1.94
C LEU A 113 -8.74 6.66 2.74
N GLY A 114 -9.59 5.65 2.56
CA GLY A 114 -10.84 5.49 3.29
C GLY A 114 -11.94 6.47 2.88
N ARG A 115 -11.84 7.09 1.70
CA ARG A 115 -12.81 8.07 1.16
C ARG A 115 -12.79 8.09 -0.36
N CYS A 116 -13.86 8.52 -1.00
CA CYS A 116 -13.84 8.83 -2.43
C CYS A 116 -12.87 9.98 -2.71
N LEU A 117 -12.09 9.87 -3.77
CA LEU A 117 -11.17 10.91 -4.23
C LEU A 117 -11.88 11.99 -5.05
N GLY A 118 -13.05 11.68 -5.60
CA GLY A 118 -13.83 12.57 -6.49
C GLY A 118 -13.37 12.50 -7.94
N THR A 119 -12.96 11.32 -8.42
CA THR A 119 -12.49 11.10 -9.79
C THR A 119 -13.64 11.21 -10.80
N ASP A 120 -13.31 11.43 -12.07
CA ASP A 120 -14.25 11.40 -13.19
C ASP A 120 -14.39 10.00 -13.83
N VAL A 121 -13.89 8.95 -13.17
CA VAL A 121 -13.77 7.60 -13.76
C VAL A 121 -14.96 6.68 -13.45
N GLY A 122 -15.96 7.15 -12.73
CA GLY A 122 -17.16 6.37 -12.38
C GLY A 122 -17.30 6.13 -10.86
N PRO A 123 -18.18 5.22 -10.43
CA PRO A 123 -18.44 5.04 -9.02
C PRO A 123 -17.19 4.53 -8.28
N GLU A 124 -16.82 5.27 -7.23
CA GLU A 124 -15.67 4.94 -6.39
C GLU A 124 -16.10 4.14 -5.15
N ALA A 125 -15.35 3.09 -4.83
CA ALA A 125 -15.39 2.50 -3.50
C ALA A 125 -14.59 3.37 -2.53
N THR A 126 -15.12 3.59 -1.33
CA THR A 126 -14.45 4.40 -0.30
C THR A 126 -13.22 3.70 0.27
N GLY A 127 -13.17 2.35 0.22
CA GLY A 127 -12.28 1.60 1.08
C GLY A 127 -12.64 1.77 2.56
N LEU A 128 -11.77 1.33 3.44
CA LEU A 128 -11.98 1.44 4.88
C LEU A 128 -10.66 1.75 5.60
N MET A 129 -10.66 2.84 6.37
CA MET A 129 -9.65 3.16 7.38
C MET A 129 -10.37 3.26 8.71
N PRO A 130 -10.17 2.35 9.67
CA PRO A 130 -10.95 2.34 10.89
C PRO A 130 -10.65 3.56 11.78
N SER A 131 -11.72 4.17 12.33
CA SER A 131 -11.66 5.17 13.40
C SER A 131 -11.81 4.50 14.76
N ALA A 132 -11.62 5.25 15.84
CA ALA A 132 -11.87 4.76 17.20
C ALA A 132 -13.30 4.24 17.38
N ASP A 133 -14.28 4.98 16.87
CA ASP A 133 -15.69 4.59 16.92
C ASP A 133 -15.99 3.33 16.13
N TYR A 134 -15.36 3.18 14.96
CA TYR A 134 -15.47 1.95 14.17
C TYR A 134 -14.93 0.75 14.95
N LEU A 135 -13.72 0.85 15.50
CA LEU A 135 -13.09 -0.23 16.26
C LEU A 135 -13.90 -0.58 17.51
N LYS A 136 -14.45 0.43 18.20
CA LYS A 136 -15.33 0.21 19.35
C LYS A 136 -16.59 -0.57 18.98
N ARG A 137 -17.20 -0.28 17.83
CA ARG A 137 -18.40 -1.01 17.37
C ARG A 137 -18.09 -2.46 17.01
N VAL A 138 -16.94 -2.70 16.38
CA VAL A 138 -16.56 -4.04 15.86
C VAL A 138 -15.98 -4.92 16.96
N HIS A 139 -15.08 -4.38 17.77
CA HIS A 139 -14.30 -5.14 18.76
C HIS A 139 -14.72 -4.90 20.21
N GLY A 140 -15.57 -3.90 20.48
CA GLY A 140 -15.90 -3.49 21.84
C GLY A 140 -14.68 -2.87 22.54
N GLN A 141 -14.10 -3.61 23.48
CA GLN A 141 -12.81 -3.25 24.08
C GLN A 141 -11.67 -3.77 23.20
N TRP A 142 -10.79 -2.88 22.79
CA TRP A 142 -9.65 -3.21 21.95
C TRP A 142 -8.32 -2.71 22.54
N THR A 143 -7.24 -3.37 22.14
CA THR A 143 -5.86 -3.05 22.52
C THR A 143 -5.01 -2.85 21.27
N PRO A 144 -3.81 -2.29 21.37
CA PRO A 144 -2.91 -2.24 20.21
C PRO A 144 -2.65 -3.61 19.57
N GLN A 145 -2.64 -4.69 20.36
CA GLN A 145 -2.51 -6.05 19.82
C GLN A 145 -3.75 -6.48 19.04
N THR A 146 -4.96 -6.17 19.53
CA THR A 146 -6.22 -6.52 18.85
C THR A 146 -6.28 -5.93 17.44
N ILE A 147 -5.79 -4.69 17.28
CA ILE A 147 -5.82 -3.94 16.01
C ILE A 147 -4.48 -3.97 15.27
N MET A 148 -3.57 -4.86 15.60
CA MET A 148 -2.24 -4.90 15.00
C MET A 148 -2.28 -5.13 13.49
N TRP A 149 -3.25 -5.92 13.00
CA TRP A 149 -3.46 -6.12 11.56
C TRP A 149 -3.81 -4.84 10.82
N VAL A 150 -4.51 -3.90 11.47
CA VAL A 150 -4.75 -2.54 10.94
C VAL A 150 -3.41 -1.85 10.65
N GLY A 151 -2.46 -1.95 11.57
CA GLY A 151 -1.11 -1.41 11.40
C GLY A 151 -0.32 -2.05 10.25
N MET A 152 -0.70 -3.25 9.84
CA MET A 152 -0.07 -3.99 8.74
C MET A 152 -0.75 -3.81 7.39
N GLY A 153 -1.82 -3.00 7.31
CA GLY A 153 -2.62 -2.82 6.11
C GLY A 153 -3.45 -4.06 5.77
N GLN A 154 -3.89 -4.76 6.81
CA GLN A 154 -4.71 -5.97 6.77
C GLN A 154 -5.92 -5.81 7.70
N GLY A 155 -6.67 -6.88 7.93
CA GLY A 155 -7.87 -6.83 8.74
C GLY A 155 -8.92 -5.92 8.10
N GLU A 156 -9.33 -4.87 8.82
CA GLU A 156 -10.36 -3.95 8.36
C GLU A 156 -9.86 -2.94 7.31
N VAL A 157 -8.55 -2.79 7.15
CA VAL A 157 -7.98 -1.80 6.22
C VAL A 157 -8.16 -2.25 4.78
N THR A 158 -8.87 -1.45 3.99
CA THR A 158 -9.00 -1.64 2.54
C THR A 158 -8.85 -0.33 1.78
N ALA A 159 -8.26 -0.41 0.58
CA ALA A 159 -8.06 0.72 -0.31
C ALA A 159 -8.21 0.30 -1.77
N THR A 160 -8.70 1.19 -2.62
CA THR A 160 -8.73 0.96 -4.06
C THR A 160 -7.35 1.12 -4.68
N PRO A 161 -7.05 0.49 -5.84
CA PRO A 161 -5.81 0.75 -6.57
C PRO A 161 -5.59 2.24 -6.87
N MET A 162 -6.65 3.01 -7.14
CA MET A 162 -6.56 4.45 -7.34
C MET A 162 -6.12 5.18 -6.07
N GLN A 163 -6.66 4.83 -4.91
CA GLN A 163 -6.22 5.39 -3.63
C GLN A 163 -4.75 5.05 -3.33
N LEU A 164 -4.32 3.84 -3.63
CA LEU A 164 -2.92 3.42 -3.49
C LEU A 164 -1.99 4.16 -4.45
N CYS A 165 -2.42 4.41 -5.69
CA CYS A 165 -1.69 5.23 -6.66
C CYS A 165 -1.61 6.69 -6.17
N ASN A 166 -2.71 7.22 -5.62
CA ASN A 166 -2.75 8.55 -5.02
C ASN A 166 -1.79 8.66 -3.82
N LEU A 167 -1.71 7.63 -2.97
CA LEU A 167 -0.72 7.59 -1.88
C LEU A 167 0.71 7.68 -2.42
N ALA A 168 1.03 6.96 -3.50
CA ALA A 168 2.34 7.06 -4.16
C ALA A 168 2.58 8.48 -4.71
N ALA A 169 1.56 9.13 -5.28
CA ALA A 169 1.62 10.52 -5.76
C ALA A 169 1.81 11.52 -4.61
N VAL A 170 1.10 11.35 -3.49
CA VAL A 170 1.29 12.17 -2.26
C VAL A 170 2.73 12.11 -1.80
N ILE A 171 3.33 10.92 -1.75
CA ILE A 171 4.72 10.74 -1.31
C ILE A 171 5.69 11.35 -2.32
N ALA A 172 5.48 11.12 -3.61
CA ALA A 172 6.27 11.70 -4.69
C ALA A 172 6.28 13.23 -4.65
N ASN A 173 5.14 13.83 -4.36
CA ASN A 173 4.95 15.27 -4.23
C ASN A 173 5.34 15.83 -2.85
N ARG A 174 5.74 14.96 -1.92
CA ARG A 174 6.13 15.36 -0.56
C ARG A 174 5.01 16.05 0.23
N GLY A 175 3.79 15.49 0.13
CA GLY A 175 2.67 15.86 0.99
C GLY A 175 1.52 16.58 0.30
N TYR A 176 1.30 16.39 -0.99
CA TYR A 176 0.08 16.86 -1.64
C TYR A 176 -0.31 16.02 -2.84
N TYR A 177 -1.57 16.16 -3.26
CA TYR A 177 -2.08 15.59 -4.50
C TYR A 177 -3.15 16.52 -5.12
N TYR A 178 -3.47 16.26 -6.37
CA TYR A 178 -4.66 16.76 -7.05
C TYR A 178 -5.62 15.60 -7.27
N THR A 179 -6.91 15.85 -7.28
CA THR A 179 -7.91 14.81 -7.59
C THR A 179 -7.55 14.13 -8.91
N PRO A 180 -7.33 12.80 -8.93
CA PRO A 180 -7.05 12.08 -10.16
C PRO A 180 -8.22 12.19 -11.12
N HIS A 181 -7.95 12.48 -12.41
CA HIS A 181 -8.97 12.63 -13.45
C HIS A 181 -8.41 12.30 -14.83
N LEU A 182 -9.26 11.87 -15.74
CA LEU A 182 -8.93 11.55 -17.13
C LEU A 182 -9.18 12.72 -18.06
N CYS A 183 -10.28 13.45 -17.85
CA CYS A 183 -10.65 14.58 -18.68
C CYS A 183 -9.74 15.78 -18.38
N ARG A 184 -9.01 16.26 -19.39
CA ARG A 184 -8.14 17.43 -19.21
C ARG A 184 -8.92 18.73 -19.37
N ALA A 185 -9.36 19.01 -20.55
CA ALA A 185 -10.19 20.15 -20.93
C ALA A 185 -10.59 19.96 -22.40
N THR A 186 -11.73 20.49 -22.78
CA THR A 186 -12.10 20.65 -24.20
C THR A 186 -12.12 22.14 -24.53
N PRO A 187 -12.17 22.53 -25.81
CA PRO A 187 -12.27 23.94 -26.18
C PRO A 187 -13.47 24.65 -25.53
N ASP A 188 -14.58 23.93 -25.35
CA ASP A 188 -15.85 24.47 -24.83
C ASP A 188 -16.02 24.26 -23.31
N HIS A 189 -15.21 23.40 -22.70
CA HIS A 189 -15.30 23.07 -21.29
C HIS A 189 -13.91 23.09 -20.65
N PRO A 190 -13.55 24.16 -19.92
CA PRO A 190 -12.31 24.21 -19.16
C PRO A 190 -12.33 23.15 -18.06
N ILE A 191 -11.14 22.70 -17.63
CA ILE A 191 -11.02 21.76 -16.53
C ILE A 191 -11.70 22.30 -15.27
N ASP A 192 -12.49 21.46 -14.59
CA ASP A 192 -13.16 21.81 -13.35
C ASP A 192 -12.15 22.25 -12.27
N LEU A 193 -12.53 23.26 -11.50
CA LEU A 193 -11.73 23.79 -10.40
C LEU A 193 -11.44 22.71 -9.34
N ALA A 194 -12.33 21.74 -9.15
CA ALA A 194 -12.10 20.61 -8.24
C ALA A 194 -10.82 19.83 -8.59
N TYR A 195 -10.51 19.69 -9.88
CA TYR A 195 -9.30 19.00 -10.34
C TYR A 195 -8.03 19.85 -10.29
N ARG A 196 -8.18 21.18 -10.13
CA ARG A 196 -7.07 22.13 -9.98
C ARG A 196 -6.74 22.41 -8.50
N SER A 197 -7.63 22.03 -7.59
CA SER A 197 -7.48 22.27 -6.18
C SER A 197 -6.44 21.32 -5.59
N LYS A 198 -5.47 21.90 -4.89
CA LYS A 198 -4.41 21.17 -4.23
C LYS A 198 -4.89 20.63 -2.89
N HIS A 199 -4.88 19.33 -2.72
CA HIS A 199 -5.13 18.68 -1.43
C HIS A 199 -3.80 18.53 -0.68
N VAL A 200 -3.67 19.17 0.48
CA VAL A 200 -2.48 19.08 1.33
C VAL A 200 -2.67 17.92 2.29
N ALA A 201 -1.75 16.97 2.24
CA ALA A 201 -1.72 15.82 3.14
C ALA A 201 -0.92 16.12 4.40
N MET A 202 -1.26 15.48 5.50
CA MET A 202 -0.53 15.58 6.76
C MET A 202 0.86 14.94 6.63
N GLY A 203 1.80 15.44 7.42
CA GLY A 203 3.16 14.90 7.48
C GLY A 203 4.22 15.98 7.46
N THR A 204 5.36 15.72 8.09
CA THR A 204 6.51 16.63 8.06
C THR A 204 7.36 16.37 6.82
N PRO A 205 8.05 17.40 6.28
CA PRO A 205 8.97 17.21 5.15
C PRO A 205 10.02 16.12 5.41
N GLN A 206 10.51 16.02 6.65
CA GLN A 206 11.48 15.01 7.05
C GLN A 206 10.87 13.58 6.98
N ALA A 207 9.62 13.39 7.42
CA ALA A 207 8.95 12.11 7.36
C ALA A 207 8.77 11.61 5.93
N TYR A 208 8.38 12.51 5.01
CA TYR A 208 8.33 12.19 3.58
C TYR A 208 9.69 11.82 3.03
N GLN A 209 10.73 12.59 3.33
CA GLN A 209 12.08 12.33 2.83
C GLN A 209 12.61 10.98 3.30
N ILE A 210 12.44 10.62 4.56
CA ILE A 210 12.86 9.33 5.13
C ILE A 210 12.07 8.18 4.49
N THR A 211 10.77 8.36 4.29
CA THR A 211 9.93 7.36 3.63
C THR A 211 10.36 7.14 2.18
N ILE A 212 10.67 8.21 1.43
CA ILE A 212 11.21 8.13 0.07
C ILE A 212 12.54 7.36 0.05
N GLN A 213 13.44 7.64 1.01
CA GLN A 213 14.69 6.87 1.15
C GLN A 213 14.43 5.38 1.40
N GLY A 214 13.44 5.05 2.23
CA GLY A 214 13.02 3.66 2.48
C GLY A 214 12.44 2.98 1.23
N MET A 215 11.60 3.69 0.47
CA MET A 215 11.07 3.21 -0.82
C MET A 215 12.19 3.04 -1.86
N ARG A 216 13.20 3.92 -1.85
CA ARG A 216 14.38 3.77 -2.71
C ARG A 216 15.23 2.57 -2.28
N ALA A 217 15.45 2.38 -0.98
CA ALA A 217 16.19 1.24 -0.44
C ALA A 217 15.53 -0.10 -0.81
N ALA A 218 14.19 -0.17 -0.85
CA ALA A 218 13.47 -1.35 -1.31
C ALA A 218 13.81 -1.73 -2.76
N VAL A 219 14.05 -0.74 -3.62
CA VAL A 219 14.40 -0.96 -5.04
C VAL A 219 15.90 -1.17 -5.23
N VAL A 220 16.76 -0.55 -4.40
CA VAL A 220 18.22 -0.72 -4.56
C VAL A 220 18.68 -2.11 -4.12
N SER A 221 18.24 -2.56 -2.96
CA SER A 221 18.74 -3.79 -2.33
C SER A 221 17.70 -4.53 -1.49
N GLY A 222 16.43 -4.14 -1.58
CA GLY A 222 15.35 -4.72 -0.79
C GLY A 222 14.40 -5.57 -1.61
N THR A 223 13.11 -5.57 -1.22
CA THR A 223 12.07 -6.44 -1.79
C THR A 223 11.74 -6.18 -3.25
N CYS A 224 12.17 -5.06 -3.81
CA CYS A 224 11.95 -4.67 -5.21
C CYS A 224 13.25 -4.61 -6.02
N ALA A 225 14.33 -5.28 -5.62
CA ALA A 225 15.65 -5.14 -6.25
C ALA A 225 15.65 -5.52 -7.74
N SER A 226 14.78 -6.42 -8.16
CA SER A 226 14.62 -6.85 -9.56
C SER A 226 14.25 -5.72 -10.52
N ILE A 227 13.62 -4.66 -10.04
CA ILE A 227 13.19 -3.52 -10.87
C ILE A 227 14.13 -2.33 -10.79
N ASN A 228 15.31 -2.46 -10.18
CA ASN A 228 16.27 -1.37 -10.12
C ASN A 228 16.80 -1.04 -11.53
N ARG A 229 16.75 0.25 -11.89
CA ARG A 229 17.21 0.75 -13.21
C ARG A 229 18.13 1.95 -13.00
N ALA A 230 19.29 1.91 -13.64
CA ALA A 230 20.27 3.00 -13.55
C ALA A 230 19.79 4.29 -14.25
N ALA A 231 18.95 4.16 -15.29
CA ALA A 231 18.51 5.31 -16.08
C ALA A 231 17.53 6.23 -15.35
N TYR A 232 16.83 5.71 -14.35
CA TYR A 232 15.85 6.47 -13.54
C TYR A 232 15.65 5.80 -12.17
N ALA A 233 15.71 6.60 -11.13
CA ALA A 233 15.59 6.09 -9.77
C ALA A 233 14.12 5.82 -9.41
N ILE A 234 13.71 4.54 -9.44
CA ILE A 234 12.40 4.12 -8.97
C ILE A 234 12.40 4.10 -7.44
N CYS A 235 11.35 4.65 -6.82
CA CYS A 235 11.02 4.48 -5.42
C CYS A 235 9.75 3.63 -5.34
N GLY A 236 9.76 2.52 -4.60
CA GLY A 236 8.61 1.63 -4.58
C GLY A 236 8.48 0.79 -3.32
N LYS A 237 7.33 0.18 -3.18
CA LYS A 237 7.01 -0.74 -2.09
C LYS A 237 6.12 -1.87 -2.60
N THR A 238 6.56 -3.10 -2.40
CA THR A 238 5.76 -4.30 -2.64
C THR A 238 4.78 -4.54 -1.50
N GLY A 239 3.67 -5.14 -1.83
CA GLY A 239 2.70 -5.69 -0.91
C GLY A 239 2.30 -7.10 -1.33
N THR A 240 1.94 -7.88 -0.36
CA THR A 240 1.28 -9.16 -0.53
C THR A 240 0.11 -9.13 0.44
N ALA A 241 -1.10 -9.28 -0.08
CA ALA A 241 -2.31 -9.27 0.73
C ALA A 241 -2.88 -10.68 0.79
N GLU A 242 -3.02 -11.21 2.00
CA GLU A 242 -3.60 -12.52 2.22
C GLU A 242 -5.03 -12.57 1.69
N ASN A 243 -5.39 -13.67 1.04
CA ASN A 243 -6.68 -13.96 0.45
C ASN A 243 -7.09 -15.41 0.77
N GLU A 244 -8.33 -15.78 0.52
CA GLU A 244 -8.82 -17.18 0.66
C GLU A 244 -8.19 -18.12 -0.38
N GLY A 245 -7.71 -17.58 -1.52
CA GLY A 245 -6.95 -18.29 -2.56
C GLY A 245 -5.46 -18.02 -2.48
N GLU A 246 -4.86 -17.77 -3.64
CA GLU A 246 -3.51 -17.22 -3.73
C GLU A 246 -3.53 -15.74 -3.30
N ASP A 247 -2.45 -15.28 -2.69
CA ASP A 247 -2.33 -13.91 -2.23
C ASP A 247 -2.44 -12.90 -3.39
N HIS A 248 -2.95 -11.70 -3.12
CA HIS A 248 -2.91 -10.62 -4.08
C HIS A 248 -1.53 -10.00 -4.14
N SER A 249 -1.00 -9.82 -5.36
CA SER A 249 0.28 -9.16 -5.62
C SER A 249 0.08 -7.65 -5.77
N LEU A 250 0.79 -6.86 -4.94
CA LEU A 250 0.66 -5.41 -4.94
C LEU A 250 2.02 -4.71 -5.08
N PHE A 251 1.98 -3.56 -5.75
CA PHE A 251 3.10 -2.62 -5.80
C PHE A 251 2.58 -1.20 -5.89
N ILE A 252 3.22 -0.29 -5.16
CA ILE A 252 3.08 1.14 -5.35
C ILE A 252 4.45 1.78 -5.52
N GLY A 253 4.53 2.82 -6.34
CA GLY A 253 5.80 3.50 -6.54
C GLY A 253 5.69 4.71 -7.43
N PHE A 254 6.82 5.39 -7.58
CA PHE A 254 6.95 6.55 -8.45
C PHE A 254 8.38 6.65 -9.00
N ALA A 255 8.56 7.42 -10.04
CA ALA A 255 9.86 7.68 -10.65
C ALA A 255 9.86 9.00 -11.46
N PRO A 256 11.05 9.63 -11.63
CA PRO A 256 12.28 9.47 -10.87
C PRO A 256 12.17 9.98 -9.42
N MET A 257 13.11 9.59 -8.55
CA MET A 257 13.09 9.96 -7.11
C MET A 257 13.09 11.49 -6.88
N ASP A 258 13.95 12.21 -7.60
CA ASP A 258 14.18 13.64 -7.33
C ASP A 258 13.15 14.54 -8.02
N LYS A 259 12.79 14.21 -9.26
CA LYS A 259 11.79 14.92 -10.06
C LYS A 259 10.73 13.96 -10.56
N PRO A 260 9.80 13.54 -9.69
CA PRO A 260 8.78 12.54 -10.04
C PRO A 260 7.93 12.98 -11.24
N ARG A 261 7.73 12.06 -12.17
CA ARG A 261 6.92 12.27 -13.39
C ARG A 261 5.77 11.30 -13.51
N ILE A 262 5.85 10.18 -12.80
CA ILE A 262 4.82 9.14 -12.79
C ILE A 262 4.71 8.51 -11.40
N ALA A 263 3.51 8.30 -10.95
CA ALA A 263 3.16 7.41 -9.84
C ALA A 263 2.34 6.24 -10.38
N VAL A 264 2.54 5.06 -9.83
CA VAL A 264 1.85 3.84 -10.24
C VAL A 264 1.41 3.02 -9.04
N ALA A 265 0.27 2.37 -9.18
CA ALA A 265 -0.13 1.23 -8.35
C ALA A 265 -0.51 0.07 -9.26
N VAL A 266 -0.06 -1.11 -8.92
CA VAL A 266 -0.42 -2.35 -9.62
C VAL A 266 -0.96 -3.32 -8.59
N VAL A 267 -2.13 -3.87 -8.86
CA VAL A 267 -2.76 -4.94 -8.10
C VAL A 267 -3.06 -6.07 -9.06
N VAL A 268 -2.57 -7.26 -8.74
CA VAL A 268 -2.84 -8.49 -9.50
C VAL A 268 -3.56 -9.46 -8.57
N ASP A 269 -4.83 -9.71 -8.86
CA ASP A 269 -5.65 -10.64 -8.10
C ASP A 269 -5.03 -12.04 -8.19
N ASN A 270 -4.85 -12.69 -7.03
CA ASN A 270 -4.27 -14.03 -6.93
C ASN A 270 -2.89 -14.15 -7.62
N GLY A 271 -2.13 -13.05 -7.61
CA GLY A 271 -0.84 -12.95 -8.29
C GLY A 271 0.36 -13.33 -7.40
N GLY A 272 0.14 -13.79 -6.18
CA GLY A 272 1.21 -14.18 -5.26
C GLY A 272 2.02 -12.98 -4.75
N PHE A 273 3.35 -13.10 -4.75
CA PHE A 273 4.19 -12.07 -4.18
C PHE A 273 4.29 -10.81 -5.05
N GLY A 274 4.20 -9.64 -4.38
CA GLY A 274 4.31 -8.33 -5.03
C GLY A 274 5.63 -8.12 -5.78
N ALA A 275 6.71 -8.78 -5.36
CA ALA A 275 8.01 -8.74 -6.02
C ALA A 275 8.04 -9.47 -7.36
N ASP A 276 7.20 -10.50 -7.52
CA ASP A 276 7.25 -11.42 -8.66
C ASP A 276 6.33 -10.99 -9.80
N MET A 277 5.20 -10.34 -9.49
CA MET A 277 4.19 -9.92 -10.48
C MET A 277 4.03 -8.40 -10.55
N ALA A 278 3.54 -7.77 -9.48
CA ALA A 278 3.14 -6.36 -9.52
C ALA A 278 4.32 -5.40 -9.72
N ALA A 279 5.47 -5.64 -9.08
CA ALA A 279 6.64 -4.77 -9.22
C ALA A 279 7.25 -4.81 -10.63
N PRO A 280 7.49 -5.99 -11.26
CA PRO A 280 7.92 -6.04 -12.65
C PRO A 280 6.96 -5.34 -13.61
N MET A 281 5.64 -5.55 -13.50
CA MET A 281 4.64 -4.88 -14.34
C MET A 281 4.70 -3.36 -14.17
N ALA A 282 4.79 -2.88 -12.93
CA ALA A 282 4.94 -1.44 -12.66
C ALA A 282 6.22 -0.86 -13.29
N SER A 283 7.33 -1.60 -13.25
CA SER A 283 8.59 -1.21 -13.89
C SER A 283 8.45 -1.01 -15.40
N LEU A 284 7.70 -1.88 -16.08
CA LEU A 284 7.43 -1.76 -17.51
C LEU A 284 6.59 -0.52 -17.85
N ILE A 285 5.57 -0.22 -17.02
CA ILE A 285 4.74 0.98 -17.16
C ILE A 285 5.61 2.24 -16.98
N ILE A 286 6.44 2.26 -15.95
CA ILE A 286 7.36 3.37 -15.67
C ILE A 286 8.34 3.57 -16.82
N GLU A 287 8.97 2.49 -17.31
CA GLU A 287 9.90 2.53 -18.43
C GLU A 287 9.23 3.11 -19.68
N ARG A 288 8.09 2.56 -20.08
CA ARG A 288 7.34 3.02 -21.25
C ARG A 288 6.98 4.50 -21.15
N TYR A 289 6.54 4.96 -19.98
CA TYR A 289 6.16 6.36 -19.77
C TYR A 289 7.37 7.30 -19.84
N LEU A 290 8.47 6.96 -19.17
CA LEU A 290 9.63 7.84 -19.04
C LEU A 290 10.49 7.90 -20.30
N THR A 291 10.58 6.79 -21.06
CA THR A 291 11.47 6.65 -22.22
C THR A 291 10.74 6.66 -23.56
N GLY A 292 9.42 6.60 -23.56
CA GLY A 292 8.59 6.54 -24.77
C GLY A 292 8.57 5.16 -25.44
N ARG A 293 9.42 4.22 -25.03
CA ARG A 293 9.52 2.86 -25.60
C ARG A 293 9.96 1.85 -24.55
N LEU A 294 9.75 0.58 -24.82
CA LEU A 294 10.32 -0.51 -24.05
C LEU A 294 11.63 -0.99 -24.72
N ARG A 295 12.62 -1.36 -23.92
CA ARG A 295 13.83 -2.05 -24.40
C ARG A 295 13.50 -3.48 -24.84
N GLU A 296 14.36 -4.11 -25.60
CA GLU A 296 14.11 -5.47 -26.10
C GLU A 296 13.85 -6.49 -24.98
N TYR A 297 14.68 -6.47 -23.96
CA TYR A 297 14.46 -7.33 -22.78
C TYR A 297 13.10 -7.06 -22.10
N SER A 298 12.66 -5.80 -22.04
CA SER A 298 11.37 -5.44 -21.47
C SER A 298 10.19 -5.89 -22.34
N LYS A 299 10.36 -5.93 -23.68
CA LYS A 299 9.36 -6.50 -24.59
C LYS A 299 9.19 -7.99 -24.35
N TYR A 300 10.30 -8.73 -24.24
CA TYR A 300 10.26 -10.15 -23.88
C TYR A 300 9.52 -10.39 -22.56
N GLN A 301 9.72 -9.55 -21.54
CA GLN A 301 8.97 -9.65 -20.29
C GLN A 301 7.46 -9.44 -20.49
N VAL A 302 7.05 -8.50 -21.36
CA VAL A 302 5.63 -8.28 -21.68
C VAL A 302 5.02 -9.52 -22.32
N GLU A 303 5.70 -10.14 -23.30
CA GLU A 303 5.25 -11.36 -23.96
C GLU A 303 5.15 -12.53 -22.97
N HIS A 304 6.14 -12.67 -22.09
CA HIS A 304 6.14 -13.67 -21.03
C HIS A 304 4.92 -13.51 -20.10
N TRP A 305 4.64 -12.28 -19.63
CA TRP A 305 3.50 -12.01 -18.75
C TRP A 305 2.16 -12.16 -19.47
N ALA A 306 2.08 -11.80 -20.75
CA ALA A 306 0.86 -11.97 -21.54
C ALA A 306 0.48 -13.43 -21.75
N GLY A 307 1.46 -14.35 -21.73
CA GLY A 307 1.25 -15.79 -21.81
C GLY A 307 0.91 -16.49 -20.48
N GLN A 308 1.01 -15.78 -19.35
CA GLN A 308 0.69 -16.39 -18.05
C GLN A 308 -0.80 -16.34 -17.74
N ALA A 309 -1.38 -17.49 -17.42
CA ALA A 309 -2.73 -17.57 -16.89
C ALA A 309 -2.70 -17.21 -15.39
N VAL A 310 -3.38 -16.14 -15.01
CA VAL A 310 -3.72 -15.87 -13.61
C VAL A 310 -5.00 -16.61 -13.31
N THR A 311 -5.04 -17.42 -12.25
CA THR A 311 -6.23 -18.17 -11.86
C THR A 311 -7.40 -17.21 -11.65
N PRO A 312 -8.51 -17.32 -12.41
CA PRO A 312 -9.66 -16.47 -12.20
C PRO A 312 -10.19 -16.64 -10.78
N TYR A 313 -10.49 -15.54 -10.09
CA TYR A 313 -11.28 -15.59 -8.87
C TYR A 313 -12.67 -16.13 -9.21
N VAL A 314 -13.02 -17.30 -8.69
CA VAL A 314 -14.38 -17.83 -8.69
C VAL A 314 -14.98 -17.44 -7.35
N PRO A 315 -15.93 -16.47 -7.31
CA PRO A 315 -16.60 -16.15 -6.05
C PRO A 315 -17.29 -17.41 -5.51
N PRO A 316 -17.27 -17.63 -4.19
CA PRO A 316 -18.02 -18.74 -3.60
C PRO A 316 -19.48 -18.63 -4.05
N THR A 317 -20.00 -19.70 -4.62
CA THR A 317 -21.44 -19.83 -4.94
C THR A 317 -22.21 -19.63 -3.64
N ASP A 318 -23.19 -18.70 -3.67
CA ASP A 318 -24.05 -18.33 -2.54
C ASP A 318 -24.42 -19.52 -1.64
N THR A 319 -23.75 -19.60 -0.50
CA THR A 319 -24.33 -20.20 0.70
C THR A 319 -24.04 -19.20 1.81
N ALA A 320 -25.11 -18.55 2.25
CA ALA A 320 -25.10 -17.60 3.35
C ALA A 320 -24.37 -18.18 4.57
N LYS A 321 -23.12 -17.77 4.79
CA LYS A 321 -22.44 -17.92 6.08
C LYS A 321 -21.74 -16.60 6.41
N ALA A 322 -22.23 -16.04 7.52
CA ALA A 322 -21.68 -14.86 8.15
C ALA A 322 -20.16 -14.88 8.18
N VAL A 323 -19.57 -13.74 7.83
CA VAL A 323 -18.13 -13.47 7.93
C VAL A 323 -17.67 -13.75 9.36
N LYS A 324 -17.08 -14.91 9.59
CA LYS A 324 -16.24 -15.16 10.78
C LYS A 324 -14.90 -14.52 10.52
N ALA A 325 -14.46 -13.69 11.46
CA ALA A 325 -13.10 -13.13 11.48
C ALA A 325 -12.06 -14.25 11.22
N PRO A 326 -11.02 -13.97 10.42
CA PRO A 326 -10.03 -14.98 10.05
C PRO A 326 -9.35 -15.53 11.31
N THR A 327 -9.57 -16.81 11.58
CA THR A 327 -8.80 -17.55 12.58
C THR A 327 -7.40 -17.77 12.04
N ALA A 328 -6.38 -17.38 12.79
CA ALA A 328 -4.98 -17.54 12.45
C ALA A 328 -4.66 -18.98 11.99
N LYS A 329 -4.39 -19.16 10.71
CA LYS A 329 -3.90 -20.43 10.19
C LYS A 329 -2.43 -20.60 10.59
N LYS A 330 -2.12 -21.73 11.23
CA LYS A 330 -0.75 -22.16 11.52
C LYS A 330 0.00 -22.37 10.20
N HIS A 331 0.97 -21.53 9.90
CA HIS A 331 1.89 -21.76 8.80
C HIS A 331 2.70 -23.03 9.06
N LYS A 332 2.45 -24.07 8.28
CA LYS A 332 3.43 -25.16 8.13
C LYS A 332 4.57 -24.66 7.25
N ALA A 333 5.75 -24.53 7.87
CA ALA A 333 6.99 -24.31 7.15
C ALA A 333 7.18 -25.42 6.10
N ARG A 334 7.12 -25.10 4.82
CA ARG A 334 7.66 -25.94 3.77
C ARG A 334 9.15 -25.68 3.70
N HIS A 335 9.94 -26.61 4.24
CA HIS A 335 11.34 -26.75 3.92
C HIS A 335 11.44 -27.26 2.48
N LYS A 336 12.05 -26.49 1.61
CA LYS A 336 13.03 -26.97 0.62
C LYS A 336 13.99 -25.83 0.29
#